data_8f2b2330ee6b5ce86c2c37c86a7e1b4a
#
_entry.id   8f2b2330ee6b5ce86c2c37c86a7e1b4a
#
_cell.length_a   1.000
_cell.length_b   1.000
_cell.length_c   1.000
_cell.angle_alpha   90.00
_cell.angle_beta   90.00
_cell.angle_gamma   90.00
#
_symmetry.space_group_name_H-M   'P 1'
#
loop_
_entity.id
_entity.type
_entity.pdbx_description
1 polymer ?
#
loop_
_entity_poly.entity_id
_entity_poly.type
_entity_poly.pdbx_seq_one_letter_code
_entity_poly.pdbx_strand_id
1 'polypeptide(L)'
;MGIFTAVKPLHRGGPARFKNNRLSAVLRIDHPNCLRDMVLHQTDHNKPAWDELAWAVRTGGKAFEKTHDGLSEFEWLKLDPKEEDKFSKAMKQVDNMGTNAMATDYKWNAHSRIVDIGGAYGSFMAHLLTVNRKPRGVLFDQPQVIERAKEMWAQNKHWSLLNPRLEFAAGDFFKPETMPKAKDGDVYMMRLILHDWDDKDSIAILSSIRQAMGSAKARLLIVETTIGEEFADPLFQRALLDVHMMVALNGAERTVAQWKQMLGEAGFTFARHIPTRSVFSIVEALPA
;
A
#
# COMPACT_ATOMS: atom_id res chain seq x y z
N MET A 1 24.90 -12.26 5.72
CA MET A 1 23.84 -11.51 4.97
C MET A 1 24.25 -11.11 3.56
N GLY A 2 25.56 -10.92 3.22
CA GLY A 2 26.02 -10.64 1.84
C GLY A 2 25.55 -9.28 1.25
N ILE A 3 25.19 -8.32 2.10
CA ILE A 3 24.75 -6.98 1.66
C ILE A 3 25.89 -6.24 0.96
N PHE A 4 27.14 -6.45 1.40
CA PHE A 4 28.33 -5.92 0.75
C PHE A 4 29.25 -7.08 0.32
N THR A 5 30.05 -6.85 -0.71
CA THR A 5 31.08 -7.82 -1.13
C THR A 5 32.40 -7.44 -0.48
N ALA A 6 32.96 -8.37 0.29
CA ALA A 6 34.30 -8.21 0.83
C ALA A 6 35.35 -8.19 -0.32
N VAL A 7 36.34 -7.32 -0.22
CA VAL A 7 37.45 -7.21 -1.16
C VAL A 7 38.77 -7.29 -0.41
N LYS A 8 39.82 -7.77 -1.09
CA LYS A 8 41.15 -7.91 -0.49
C LYS A 8 41.64 -6.54 0.07
N PRO A 9 42.28 -6.55 1.25
CA PRO A 9 42.99 -5.36 1.75
C PRO A 9 44.04 -4.89 0.74
N LEU A 10 44.36 -3.59 0.78
CA LEU A 10 45.39 -3.00 -0.10
C LEU A 10 46.80 -3.55 0.19
N HIS A 11 47.06 -3.99 1.43
CA HIS A 11 48.31 -4.58 1.87
C HIS A 11 48.02 -5.64 2.92
N ARG A 12 48.99 -6.56 3.12
CA ARG A 12 48.86 -7.64 4.10
C ARG A 12 48.71 -7.08 5.51
N GLY A 13 47.62 -7.53 6.21
CA GLY A 13 47.30 -7.03 7.54
C GLY A 13 46.51 -5.68 7.55
N GLY A 14 46.18 -5.14 6.38
CA GLY A 14 45.34 -3.94 6.28
C GLY A 14 43.89 -4.17 6.67
N PRO A 15 43.09 -3.07 6.88
CA PRO A 15 41.70 -3.16 7.32
C PRO A 15 40.85 -3.88 6.27
N ALA A 16 39.80 -4.55 6.75
CA ALA A 16 38.78 -5.15 5.89
C ALA A 16 38.13 -4.08 4.98
N ARG A 17 37.97 -4.41 3.71
CA ARG A 17 37.37 -3.53 2.70
C ARG A 17 36.15 -4.18 2.10
N PHE A 18 35.19 -3.35 1.74
CA PHE A 18 33.93 -3.76 1.14
C PHE A 18 33.62 -2.91 -0.08
N LYS A 19 32.93 -3.48 -1.05
CA LYS A 19 32.33 -2.77 -2.17
C LYS A 19 30.84 -3.04 -2.24
N ASN A 20 30.10 -2.14 -2.84
CA ASN A 20 28.69 -2.35 -3.13
C ASN A 20 28.51 -3.57 -4.06
N ASN A 21 27.41 -4.26 -3.84
CA ASN A 21 26.89 -5.28 -4.73
C ASN A 21 25.42 -4.97 -5.06
N ARG A 22 24.72 -5.88 -5.72
CA ARG A 22 23.32 -5.70 -6.11
C ARG A 22 22.41 -5.38 -4.90
N LEU A 23 22.66 -5.96 -3.73
CA LEU A 23 21.83 -5.72 -2.54
C LEU A 23 22.12 -4.36 -1.90
N SER A 24 23.38 -3.97 -1.75
CA SER A 24 23.72 -2.66 -1.18
C SER A 24 23.52 -1.49 -2.15
N ALA A 25 23.51 -1.78 -3.46
CA ALA A 25 23.28 -0.72 -4.47
C ALA A 25 21.91 -0.04 -4.29
N VAL A 26 20.88 -0.76 -3.88
CA VAL A 26 19.53 -0.20 -3.64
C VAL A 26 19.47 0.76 -2.44
N LEU A 27 20.50 0.83 -1.61
CA LEU A 27 20.61 1.80 -0.51
C LEU A 27 21.19 3.15 -0.96
N ARG A 28 21.59 3.27 -2.20
CA ARG A 28 22.12 4.53 -2.74
C ARG A 28 20.97 5.43 -3.20
N ILE A 29 21.10 6.72 -2.92
CA ILE A 29 20.06 7.71 -3.26
C ILE A 29 19.85 7.86 -4.78
N ASP A 30 20.88 7.59 -5.57
CA ASP A 30 20.85 7.67 -7.04
C ASP A 30 20.42 6.36 -7.73
N HIS A 31 20.09 5.32 -6.96
CA HIS A 31 19.62 4.07 -7.53
C HIS A 31 18.15 4.17 -7.96
N PRO A 32 17.74 3.72 -9.17
CA PRO A 32 16.37 3.84 -9.66
C PRO A 32 15.34 3.11 -8.76
N ASN A 33 15.75 2.02 -8.10
CA ASN A 33 14.95 1.31 -7.11
C ASN A 33 15.54 1.54 -5.70
N CYS A 34 15.76 2.80 -5.33
CA CYS A 34 16.27 3.15 -4.02
C CYS A 34 15.33 2.70 -2.90
N LEU A 35 15.88 2.09 -1.84
CA LEU A 35 15.16 1.69 -0.63
C LEU A 35 15.73 2.37 0.63
N ARG A 36 16.55 3.42 0.46
CA ARG A 36 17.23 4.09 1.56
C ARG A 36 16.25 4.70 2.56
N ASP A 37 15.25 5.42 2.08
CA ASP A 37 14.31 6.12 2.96
C ASP A 37 13.41 5.12 3.68
N MET A 38 13.08 3.98 3.05
CA MET A 38 12.37 2.89 3.72
C MET A 38 13.20 2.28 4.86
N VAL A 39 14.50 2.09 4.67
CA VAL A 39 15.39 1.60 5.74
C VAL A 39 15.47 2.63 6.88
N LEU A 40 15.61 3.93 6.58
CA LEU A 40 15.63 4.98 7.59
C LEU A 40 14.30 5.08 8.35
N HIS A 41 13.18 4.97 7.65
CA HIS A 41 11.85 4.93 8.27
C HIS A 41 11.75 3.78 9.29
N GLN A 42 12.21 2.58 8.93
CA GLN A 42 12.19 1.42 9.84
C GLN A 42 13.16 1.55 11.02
N THR A 43 14.35 2.12 10.79
CA THR A 43 15.41 2.16 11.82
C THR A 43 15.32 3.36 12.75
N ASP A 44 14.80 4.48 12.30
CA ASP A 44 14.72 5.72 13.08
C ASP A 44 13.30 5.96 13.60
N HIS A 45 12.32 5.94 12.70
CA HIS A 45 10.94 6.29 12.98
C HIS A 45 10.19 5.20 13.76
N ASN A 46 10.23 3.96 13.29
CA ASN A 46 9.48 2.85 13.89
C ASN A 46 10.23 2.10 14.98
N LYS A 47 11.53 2.32 15.12
CA LYS A 47 12.34 1.56 16.09
C LYS A 47 11.81 1.62 17.52
N PRO A 48 11.40 2.77 18.09
CA PRO A 48 10.85 2.80 19.44
C PRO A 48 9.63 1.87 19.62
N ALA A 49 8.73 1.84 18.63
CA ALA A 49 7.58 0.94 18.67
C ALA A 49 7.99 -0.54 18.56
N TRP A 50 8.98 -0.86 17.72
CA TRP A 50 9.54 -2.22 17.63
C TRP A 50 10.22 -2.69 18.92
N ASP A 51 10.83 -1.80 19.71
CA ASP A 51 11.40 -2.13 21.02
C ASP A 51 10.30 -2.57 22.00
N GLU A 52 9.04 -2.17 21.77
CA GLU A 52 7.86 -2.54 22.54
C GLU A 52 7.06 -3.74 21.98
N LEU A 53 7.59 -4.45 20.97
CA LEU A 53 6.93 -5.62 20.36
C LEU A 53 6.45 -6.64 21.40
N ALA A 54 7.30 -7.00 22.37
CA ALA A 54 6.95 -7.98 23.39
C ALA A 54 5.79 -7.52 24.29
N TRP A 55 5.65 -6.23 24.53
CA TRP A 55 4.51 -5.66 25.23
C TRP A 55 3.25 -5.71 24.37
N ALA A 56 3.34 -5.30 23.08
CA ALA A 56 2.21 -5.35 22.18
C ALA A 56 1.63 -6.77 22.04
N VAL A 57 2.49 -7.77 21.84
CA VAL A 57 2.07 -9.19 21.76
C VAL A 57 1.36 -9.68 23.04
N ARG A 58 1.83 -9.26 24.23
CA ARG A 58 1.21 -9.68 25.49
C ARG A 58 -0.09 -8.99 25.83
N THR A 59 -0.28 -7.75 25.38
CA THR A 59 -1.40 -6.89 25.82
C THR A 59 -2.42 -6.62 24.71
N GLY A 60 -2.07 -6.85 23.45
CA GLY A 60 -2.84 -6.36 22.29
C GLY A 60 -2.83 -4.83 22.16
N GLY A 61 -1.92 -4.15 22.90
CA GLY A 61 -1.85 -2.69 22.90
C GLY A 61 -1.07 -2.15 21.69
N LYS A 62 -1.29 -0.88 21.39
CA LYS A 62 -0.69 -0.16 20.27
C LYS A 62 0.71 0.33 20.64
N ALA A 63 1.74 -0.33 20.12
CA ALA A 63 3.12 -0.03 20.48
C ALA A 63 3.57 1.35 20.05
N PHE A 64 3.15 1.81 18.87
CA PHE A 64 3.46 3.16 18.38
C PHE A 64 2.86 4.24 19.30
N GLU A 65 1.57 4.15 19.62
CA GLU A 65 0.91 5.10 20.53
C GLU A 65 1.58 5.12 21.91
N LYS A 66 1.98 3.94 22.42
CA LYS A 66 2.70 3.85 23.71
C LYS A 66 4.01 4.64 23.74
N THR A 67 4.72 4.71 22.62
CA THR A 67 6.04 5.35 22.51
C THR A 67 6.00 6.78 21.99
N HIS A 68 4.81 7.24 21.53
CA HIS A 68 4.60 8.55 20.92
C HIS A 68 3.45 9.32 21.58
N ASP A 69 3.44 9.36 22.91
CA ASP A 69 2.51 10.17 23.73
C ASP A 69 1.02 9.91 23.46
N GLY A 70 0.67 8.69 23.05
CA GLY A 70 -0.71 8.29 22.73
C GLY A 70 -1.17 8.67 21.33
N LEU A 71 -0.28 9.20 20.48
CA LEU A 71 -0.60 9.55 19.09
C LEU A 71 -0.44 8.35 18.17
N SER A 72 -1.37 8.17 17.26
CA SER A 72 -1.19 7.27 16.11
C SER A 72 -0.06 7.75 15.19
N GLU A 73 0.50 6.87 14.37
CA GLU A 73 1.57 7.23 13.42
C GLU A 73 1.17 8.41 12.53
N PHE A 74 -0.05 8.41 11.99
CA PHE A 74 -0.54 9.47 11.12
C PHE A 74 -0.80 10.80 11.86
N GLU A 75 -1.18 10.78 13.13
CA GLU A 75 -1.30 12.00 13.95
C GLU A 75 0.06 12.56 14.29
N TRP A 76 1.00 11.70 14.65
CA TRP A 76 2.37 12.09 14.97
C TRP A 76 3.10 12.69 13.76
N LEU A 77 2.96 12.11 12.56
CA LEU A 77 3.53 12.62 11.32
C LEU A 77 3.07 14.06 11.00
N LYS A 78 1.83 14.42 11.32
CA LYS A 78 1.31 15.78 11.11
C LYS A 78 2.01 16.84 11.97
N LEU A 79 2.70 16.45 13.04
CA LEU A 79 3.38 17.37 13.93
C LEU A 79 4.78 17.76 13.43
N ASP A 80 5.42 16.94 12.60
CA ASP A 80 6.74 17.21 12.05
C ASP A 80 6.79 16.98 10.52
N PRO A 81 6.79 18.08 9.74
CA PRO A 81 6.88 18.00 8.27
C PRO A 81 8.11 17.26 7.74
N LYS A 82 9.19 17.13 8.53
CA LYS A 82 10.39 16.40 8.11
C LYS A 82 10.16 14.89 8.24
N GLU A 83 9.47 14.46 9.28
CA GLU A 83 9.11 13.05 9.46
C GLU A 83 8.04 12.64 8.44
N GLU A 84 7.07 13.51 8.17
CA GLU A 84 6.09 13.29 7.09
C GLU A 84 6.78 13.15 5.71
N ASP A 85 7.78 13.97 5.40
CA ASP A 85 8.56 13.87 4.14
C ASP A 85 9.35 12.54 4.06
N LYS A 86 9.98 12.10 5.17
CA LYS A 86 10.67 10.80 5.24
C LYS A 86 9.69 9.65 5.01
N PHE A 87 8.55 9.66 5.70
CA PHE A 87 7.49 8.68 5.54
C PHE A 87 7.00 8.62 4.10
N SER A 88 6.67 9.77 3.51
CA SER A 88 6.20 9.86 2.12
C SER A 88 7.20 9.30 1.12
N LYS A 89 8.51 9.56 1.34
CA LYS A 89 9.58 8.98 0.50
C LYS A 89 9.69 7.47 0.68
N ALA A 90 9.59 6.98 1.92
CA ALA A 90 9.60 5.55 2.20
C ALA A 90 8.42 4.83 1.54
N MET A 91 7.21 5.36 1.67
CA MET A 91 6.01 4.80 1.04
C MET A 91 6.10 4.80 -0.49
N LYS A 92 6.65 5.85 -1.10
CA LYS A 92 6.93 5.86 -2.54
C LYS A 92 7.91 4.76 -2.96
N GLN A 93 8.88 4.41 -2.12
CA GLN A 93 9.82 3.32 -2.41
C GLN A 93 9.15 1.95 -2.30
N VAL A 94 8.27 1.75 -1.32
CA VAL A 94 7.42 0.55 -1.19
C VAL A 94 6.51 0.41 -2.42
N ASP A 95 5.86 1.48 -2.82
CA ASP A 95 5.01 1.51 -4.02
C ASP A 95 5.72 0.94 -5.25
N ASN A 96 6.98 1.30 -5.45
CA ASN A 96 7.75 0.86 -6.60
C ASN A 96 8.06 -0.64 -6.60
N MET A 97 8.07 -1.31 -5.42
CA MET A 97 8.47 -2.72 -5.31
C MET A 97 7.55 -3.71 -6.02
N GLY A 98 6.25 -3.42 -6.10
CA GLY A 98 5.27 -4.32 -6.72
C GLY A 98 4.46 -3.69 -7.85
N THR A 99 4.61 -2.40 -8.09
CA THR A 99 3.78 -1.60 -8.99
C THR A 99 3.62 -2.23 -10.38
N ASN A 100 4.72 -2.69 -10.98
CA ASN A 100 4.67 -3.27 -12.32
C ASN A 100 3.92 -4.61 -12.35
N ALA A 101 4.14 -5.49 -11.39
CA ALA A 101 3.44 -6.77 -11.29
C ALA A 101 1.93 -6.53 -11.10
N MET A 102 1.54 -5.67 -10.16
CA MET A 102 0.14 -5.33 -9.92
C MET A 102 -0.54 -4.74 -11.15
N ALA A 103 0.16 -3.88 -11.91
CA ALA A 103 -0.39 -3.25 -13.11
C ALA A 103 -0.45 -4.18 -14.35
N THR A 104 0.23 -5.33 -14.34
CA THR A 104 0.31 -6.24 -15.48
C THR A 104 -0.28 -7.64 -15.25
N ASP A 105 -0.34 -8.11 -14.00
CA ASP A 105 -0.76 -9.48 -13.69
C ASP A 105 -2.30 -9.64 -13.60
N TYR A 106 -3.04 -8.54 -13.72
CA TYR A 106 -4.48 -8.54 -13.83
C TYR A 106 -4.94 -8.03 -15.19
N LYS A 107 -6.12 -8.46 -15.64
CA LYS A 107 -6.67 -8.09 -16.97
C LYS A 107 -7.33 -6.70 -16.95
N TRP A 108 -6.60 -5.65 -16.57
CA TRP A 108 -7.11 -4.27 -16.45
C TRP A 108 -7.79 -3.77 -17.73
N ASN A 109 -7.28 -4.13 -18.90
CA ASN A 109 -7.88 -3.74 -20.18
C ASN A 109 -9.24 -4.40 -20.49
N ALA A 110 -9.71 -5.32 -19.64
CA ALA A 110 -11.09 -5.84 -19.71
C ALA A 110 -12.14 -4.84 -19.19
N HIS A 111 -11.68 -3.81 -18.44
CA HIS A 111 -12.54 -2.85 -17.78
C HIS A 111 -12.44 -1.46 -18.46
N SER A 112 -13.52 -0.69 -18.36
CA SER A 112 -13.59 0.65 -18.95
C SER A 112 -13.19 1.75 -17.95
N ARG A 113 -13.45 1.55 -16.65
CA ARG A 113 -13.19 2.53 -15.60
C ARG A 113 -12.70 1.84 -14.32
N ILE A 114 -11.67 2.44 -13.72
CA ILE A 114 -11.06 1.99 -12.47
C ILE A 114 -11.15 3.15 -11.48
N VAL A 115 -11.79 2.91 -10.34
CA VAL A 115 -11.91 3.86 -9.24
C VAL A 115 -10.92 3.44 -8.15
N ASP A 116 -9.88 4.21 -7.95
CA ASP A 116 -8.81 3.98 -6.98
C ASP A 116 -9.17 4.68 -5.67
N ILE A 117 -9.66 3.91 -4.70
CA ILE A 117 -10.12 4.38 -3.40
C ILE A 117 -8.95 4.46 -2.44
N GLY A 118 -8.63 5.66 -1.95
CA GLY A 118 -7.43 5.92 -1.16
C GLY A 118 -6.17 5.92 -2.03
N GLY A 119 -6.28 6.37 -3.29
CA GLY A 119 -5.19 6.31 -4.27
C GLY A 119 -4.07 7.32 -4.05
N ALA A 120 -4.07 8.07 -2.95
CA ALA A 120 -3.09 9.09 -2.60
C ALA A 120 -2.85 10.08 -3.75
N TYR A 121 -1.59 10.26 -4.15
CA TYR A 121 -1.25 11.17 -5.26
C TYR A 121 -1.36 10.54 -6.64
N GLY A 122 -1.81 9.27 -6.74
CA GLY A 122 -2.10 8.58 -7.98
C GLY A 122 -0.88 8.04 -8.73
N SER A 123 0.23 7.76 -8.05
CA SER A 123 1.43 7.18 -8.67
C SER A 123 1.15 5.81 -9.29
N PHE A 124 0.42 4.95 -8.58
CA PHE A 124 0.00 3.65 -9.11
C PHE A 124 -0.97 3.81 -10.28
N MET A 125 -1.97 4.68 -10.17
CA MET A 125 -2.92 4.97 -11.25
C MET A 125 -2.20 5.47 -12.51
N ALA A 126 -1.20 6.36 -12.38
CA ALA A 126 -0.40 6.81 -13.51
C ALA A 126 0.34 5.66 -14.20
N HIS A 127 0.95 4.77 -13.43
CA HIS A 127 1.62 3.59 -13.97
C HIS A 127 0.62 2.63 -14.63
N LEU A 128 -0.50 2.33 -13.98
CA LEU A 128 -1.55 1.47 -14.48
C LEU A 128 -2.11 1.98 -15.83
N LEU A 129 -2.41 3.27 -15.93
CA LEU A 129 -2.89 3.88 -17.15
C LEU A 129 -1.81 3.96 -18.25
N THR A 130 -0.53 3.99 -17.88
CA THR A 130 0.57 3.95 -18.86
C THR A 130 0.66 2.59 -19.53
N VAL A 131 0.60 1.49 -18.76
CA VAL A 131 0.73 0.13 -19.30
C VAL A 131 -0.59 -0.42 -19.85
N ASN A 132 -1.73 0.10 -19.37
CA ASN A 132 -3.07 -0.29 -19.82
C ASN A 132 -3.77 0.88 -20.51
N ARG A 133 -3.95 0.76 -21.82
CA ARG A 133 -4.43 1.89 -22.64
C ARG A 133 -5.94 2.08 -22.66
N LYS A 134 -6.71 1.03 -22.37
CA LYS A 134 -8.17 1.05 -22.46
C LYS A 134 -8.87 1.74 -21.28
N PRO A 135 -8.52 1.46 -20.01
CA PRO A 135 -9.28 1.97 -18.89
C PRO A 135 -9.11 3.49 -18.69
N ARG A 136 -10.14 4.11 -18.13
CA ARG A 136 -10.09 5.45 -17.53
C ARG A 136 -9.91 5.27 -16.02
N GLY A 137 -9.21 6.19 -15.38
CA GLY A 137 -9.00 6.23 -13.94
C GLY A 137 -9.92 7.25 -13.26
N VAL A 138 -10.31 6.96 -12.03
CA VAL A 138 -10.81 7.94 -11.07
C VAL A 138 -9.93 7.82 -9.85
N LEU A 139 -9.25 8.88 -9.49
CA LEU A 139 -8.45 8.95 -8.27
C LEU A 139 -9.31 9.56 -7.17
N PHE A 140 -9.60 8.77 -6.13
CA PHE A 140 -10.44 9.19 -5.01
C PHE A 140 -9.62 9.16 -3.72
N ASP A 141 -9.62 10.29 -3.01
CA ASP A 141 -8.98 10.45 -1.71
C ASP A 141 -9.56 11.67 -0.97
N GLN A 142 -9.07 11.97 0.22
CA GLN A 142 -9.45 13.14 0.99
C GLN A 142 -9.21 14.44 0.21
N PRO A 143 -10.02 15.51 0.44
CA PRO A 143 -9.96 16.73 -0.36
C PRO A 143 -8.55 17.34 -0.45
N GLN A 144 -7.82 17.43 0.66
CA GLN A 144 -6.47 17.99 0.69
C GLN A 144 -5.46 17.13 -0.09
N VAL A 145 -5.65 15.81 -0.11
CA VAL A 145 -4.80 14.88 -0.87
C VAL A 145 -5.07 15.03 -2.37
N ILE A 146 -6.34 15.15 -2.76
CA ILE A 146 -6.73 15.35 -4.16
C ILE A 146 -6.23 16.69 -4.71
N GLU A 147 -6.31 17.78 -3.93
CA GLU A 147 -5.74 19.06 -4.38
C GLU A 147 -4.23 18.95 -4.61
N ARG A 148 -3.50 18.30 -3.72
CA ARG A 148 -2.08 18.04 -3.90
C ARG A 148 -1.78 17.13 -5.08
N ALA A 149 -2.60 16.10 -5.29
CA ALA A 149 -2.49 15.21 -6.46
C ALA A 149 -2.62 15.98 -7.77
N LYS A 150 -3.62 16.89 -7.90
CA LYS A 150 -3.80 17.73 -9.09
C LYS A 150 -2.56 18.56 -9.40
N GLU A 151 -1.95 19.20 -8.39
CA GLU A 151 -0.71 19.96 -8.56
C GLU A 151 0.44 19.07 -9.07
N MET A 152 0.63 17.90 -8.46
CA MET A 152 1.69 16.97 -8.86
C MET A 152 1.47 16.45 -10.30
N TRP A 153 0.23 16.13 -10.67
CA TRP A 153 -0.09 15.69 -12.04
C TRP A 153 0.13 16.79 -13.07
N ALA A 154 -0.19 18.04 -12.75
CA ALA A 154 0.05 19.18 -13.64
C ALA A 154 1.55 19.44 -13.85
N GLN A 155 2.38 19.24 -12.83
CA GLN A 155 3.83 19.45 -12.88
C GLN A 155 4.59 18.28 -13.55
N ASN A 156 4.04 17.07 -13.53
CA ASN A 156 4.69 15.88 -14.07
C ASN A 156 4.35 15.72 -15.55
N LYS A 157 5.33 15.95 -16.43
CA LYS A 157 5.16 15.88 -17.90
C LYS A 157 4.63 14.54 -18.42
N HIS A 158 4.95 13.41 -17.74
CA HIS A 158 4.46 12.09 -18.17
C HIS A 158 3.03 11.85 -17.68
N TRP A 159 2.72 12.23 -16.46
CA TRP A 159 1.38 12.04 -15.91
C TRP A 159 0.35 12.96 -16.56
N SER A 160 0.73 14.20 -16.89
CA SER A 160 -0.17 15.15 -17.58
C SER A 160 -0.69 14.64 -18.92
N LEU A 161 0.05 13.78 -19.62
CA LEU A 161 -0.40 13.12 -20.84
C LEU A 161 -1.55 12.14 -20.60
N LEU A 162 -1.75 11.69 -19.37
CA LEU A 162 -2.81 10.77 -18.96
C LEU A 162 -4.08 11.51 -18.51
N ASN A 163 -4.03 12.83 -18.28
CA ASN A 163 -5.17 13.64 -17.84
C ASN A 163 -6.47 13.42 -18.62
N PRO A 164 -6.45 13.22 -19.96
CA PRO A 164 -7.70 12.94 -20.69
C PRO A 164 -8.41 11.64 -20.27
N ARG A 165 -7.70 10.76 -19.55
CA ARG A 165 -8.23 9.48 -19.04
C ARG A 165 -8.34 9.43 -17.52
N LEU A 166 -8.08 10.54 -16.80
CA LEU A 166 -8.14 10.60 -15.33
C LEU A 166 -9.19 11.61 -14.88
N GLU A 167 -9.93 11.23 -13.86
CA GLU A 167 -10.83 12.07 -13.08
C GLU A 167 -10.32 12.12 -11.63
N PHE A 168 -10.42 13.29 -10.99
CA PHE A 168 -10.14 13.46 -9.58
C PHE A 168 -11.44 13.61 -8.82
N ALA A 169 -11.62 12.83 -7.77
CA ALA A 169 -12.79 12.87 -6.90
C ALA A 169 -12.34 12.99 -5.44
N ALA A 170 -12.93 13.93 -4.71
CA ALA A 170 -12.61 14.16 -3.31
C ALA A 170 -13.74 13.64 -2.42
N GLY A 171 -13.38 13.00 -1.29
CA GLY A 171 -14.35 12.51 -0.33
C GLY A 171 -13.71 11.75 0.82
N ASP A 172 -14.53 10.96 1.49
CA ASP A 172 -14.18 10.14 2.63
C ASP A 172 -14.76 8.73 2.41
N PHE A 173 -13.94 7.71 2.42
CA PHE A 173 -14.39 6.34 2.15
C PHE A 173 -15.27 5.76 3.27
N PHE A 174 -15.35 6.41 4.44
CA PHE A 174 -16.36 6.09 5.45
C PHE A 174 -17.75 6.68 5.12
N LYS A 175 -17.84 7.58 4.13
CA LYS A 175 -19.05 8.29 3.71
C LYS A 175 -19.45 7.91 2.29
N PRO A 176 -20.30 6.91 2.10
CA PRO A 176 -20.64 6.35 0.79
C PRO A 176 -21.24 7.37 -0.19
N GLU A 177 -21.89 8.42 0.34
CA GLU A 177 -22.45 9.52 -0.45
C GLU A 177 -21.41 10.40 -1.13
N THR A 178 -20.17 10.42 -0.61
CA THR A 178 -19.04 11.19 -1.16
C THR A 178 -18.26 10.42 -2.22
N MET A 179 -18.44 9.11 -2.28
CA MET A 179 -17.70 8.27 -3.23
C MET A 179 -18.27 8.36 -4.65
N PRO A 180 -17.43 8.20 -5.68
CA PRO A 180 -17.88 8.08 -7.07
C PRO A 180 -18.93 6.98 -7.20
N LYS A 181 -20.06 7.25 -7.85
CA LYS A 181 -21.07 6.22 -8.11
C LYS A 181 -20.60 5.22 -9.17
N ALA A 182 -20.89 3.95 -8.93
CA ALA A 182 -20.51 2.89 -9.85
C ALA A 182 -21.37 2.89 -11.13
N LYS A 183 -20.74 2.43 -12.20
CA LYS A 183 -21.38 2.08 -13.48
C LYS A 183 -21.10 0.61 -13.76
N ASP A 184 -21.92 -0.01 -14.61
CA ASP A 184 -21.71 -1.40 -15.01
C ASP A 184 -20.34 -1.56 -15.67
N GLY A 185 -19.60 -2.57 -15.22
CA GLY A 185 -18.25 -2.87 -15.67
C GLY A 185 -17.12 -2.09 -14.98
N ASP A 186 -17.44 -1.22 -14.01
CA ASP A 186 -16.44 -0.53 -13.21
C ASP A 186 -15.66 -1.50 -12.31
N VAL A 187 -14.45 -1.09 -11.99
CA VAL A 187 -13.64 -1.69 -10.94
C VAL A 187 -13.39 -0.64 -9.85
N TYR A 188 -13.78 -0.95 -8.63
CA TYR A 188 -13.32 -0.25 -7.44
C TYR A 188 -12.08 -0.97 -6.94
N MET A 189 -11.03 -0.24 -6.71
CA MET A 189 -9.77 -0.78 -6.23
C MET A 189 -9.37 -0.09 -4.93
N MET A 190 -8.94 -0.89 -3.96
CA MET A 190 -8.21 -0.44 -2.78
C MET A 190 -6.84 -1.10 -2.79
N ARG A 191 -5.80 -0.31 -2.60
CA ARG A 191 -4.44 -0.82 -2.63
C ARG A 191 -3.65 -0.32 -1.42
N LEU A 192 -3.23 -1.25 -0.55
CA LEU A 192 -2.47 -0.95 0.66
C LEU A 192 -3.23 0.08 1.53
N ILE A 193 -4.48 -0.22 1.83
CA ILE A 193 -5.37 0.62 2.64
C ILE A 193 -5.95 -0.18 3.80
N LEU A 194 -6.59 -1.33 3.52
CA LEU A 194 -7.32 -2.06 4.56
C LEU A 194 -6.39 -2.70 5.59
N HIS A 195 -5.14 -2.90 5.27
CA HIS A 195 -4.14 -3.38 6.22
C HIS A 195 -3.79 -2.35 7.32
N ASP A 196 -4.07 -1.07 7.11
CA ASP A 196 -3.87 -0.01 8.10
C ASP A 196 -4.98 0.02 9.17
N TRP A 197 -6.10 -0.68 8.92
CA TRP A 197 -7.32 -0.62 9.70
C TRP A 197 -7.62 -1.96 10.39
N ASP A 198 -8.20 -1.90 11.59
CA ASP A 198 -8.73 -3.09 12.24
C ASP A 198 -9.93 -3.68 11.46
N ASP A 199 -10.40 -4.85 11.86
CA ASP A 199 -11.46 -5.56 11.15
C ASP A 199 -12.79 -4.78 11.16
N LYS A 200 -13.11 -4.10 12.25
CA LYS A 200 -14.33 -3.30 12.37
C LYS A 200 -14.35 -2.16 11.38
N ASP A 201 -13.28 -1.39 11.34
CA ASP A 201 -13.16 -0.25 10.44
C ASP A 201 -13.01 -0.70 8.98
N SER A 202 -12.28 -1.78 8.72
CA SER A 202 -12.20 -2.39 7.40
C SER A 202 -13.58 -2.84 6.87
N ILE A 203 -14.43 -3.46 7.69
CA ILE A 203 -15.80 -3.82 7.33
C ILE A 203 -16.65 -2.57 7.08
N ALA A 204 -16.48 -1.51 7.88
CA ALA A 204 -17.20 -0.25 7.68
C ALA A 204 -16.82 0.39 6.33
N ILE A 205 -15.53 0.43 5.99
CA ILE A 205 -15.04 0.93 4.70
C ILE A 205 -15.61 0.10 3.54
N LEU A 206 -15.51 -1.22 3.61
CA LEU A 206 -16.04 -2.12 2.59
C LEU A 206 -17.55 -1.98 2.42
N SER A 207 -18.30 -1.83 3.53
CA SER A 207 -19.76 -1.60 3.50
C SER A 207 -20.10 -0.27 2.83
N SER A 208 -19.33 0.78 3.08
CA SER A 208 -19.47 2.07 2.41
C SER A 208 -19.23 1.96 0.89
N ILE A 209 -18.20 1.23 0.48
CA ILE A 209 -17.95 0.95 -0.94
C ILE A 209 -19.11 0.16 -1.54
N ARG A 210 -19.61 -0.87 -0.85
CA ARG A 210 -20.77 -1.66 -1.28
C ARG A 210 -21.99 -0.78 -1.51
N GLN A 211 -22.24 0.16 -0.60
CA GLN A 211 -23.33 1.11 -0.73
C GLN A 211 -23.12 2.08 -1.92
N ALA A 212 -21.92 2.60 -2.11
CA ALA A 212 -21.59 3.46 -3.25
C ALA A 212 -21.74 2.76 -4.61
N MET A 213 -21.46 1.44 -4.65
CA MET A 213 -21.64 0.61 -5.84
C MET A 213 -23.12 0.40 -6.21
N GLY A 214 -24.04 0.45 -5.25
CA GLY A 214 -25.47 0.31 -5.48
C GLY A 214 -25.82 -0.99 -6.20
N SER A 215 -26.63 -0.92 -7.26
CA SER A 215 -27.03 -2.07 -8.10
C SER A 215 -26.15 -2.28 -9.33
N ALA A 216 -25.09 -1.51 -9.50
CA ALA A 216 -24.20 -1.61 -10.66
C ALA A 216 -23.45 -2.96 -10.66
N LYS A 217 -23.29 -3.54 -11.84
CA LYS A 217 -22.48 -4.73 -12.07
C LYS A 217 -20.99 -4.37 -12.10
N ALA A 218 -20.48 -3.94 -10.96
CA ALA A 218 -19.08 -3.53 -10.75
C ALA A 218 -18.34 -4.60 -9.94
N ARG A 219 -17.02 -4.47 -9.83
CA ARG A 219 -16.14 -5.37 -9.06
C ARG A 219 -15.37 -4.57 -8.02
N LEU A 220 -15.07 -5.23 -6.91
CA LEU A 220 -14.09 -4.75 -5.93
C LEU A 220 -12.80 -5.55 -6.07
N LEU A 221 -11.67 -4.86 -6.15
CA LEU A 221 -10.33 -5.43 -6.08
C LEU A 221 -9.62 -4.87 -4.86
N ILE A 222 -9.20 -5.75 -3.98
CA ILE A 222 -8.35 -5.43 -2.83
C ILE A 222 -6.95 -5.89 -3.19
N VAL A 223 -5.99 -4.97 -3.26
CA VAL A 223 -4.60 -5.24 -3.62
C VAL A 223 -3.76 -5.11 -2.35
N GLU A 224 -3.49 -6.23 -1.71
CA GLU A 224 -2.85 -6.32 -0.40
C GLU A 224 -1.86 -7.49 -0.34
N THR A 225 -1.04 -7.51 0.69
CA THR A 225 -0.34 -8.72 1.08
C THR A 225 -1.37 -9.72 1.64
N THR A 226 -1.35 -10.95 1.16
CA THR A 226 -2.16 -12.02 1.74
C THR A 226 -1.23 -13.02 2.39
N ILE A 227 -1.37 -13.23 3.70
CA ILE A 227 -0.57 -14.21 4.45
C ILE A 227 -1.11 -15.62 4.24
N GLY A 228 -0.22 -16.61 4.29
CA GLY A 228 -0.59 -18.03 4.22
C GLY A 228 -1.28 -18.48 5.51
N GLU A 229 -2.14 -19.48 5.39
CA GLU A 229 -2.80 -20.12 6.55
C GLU A 229 -1.85 -21.09 7.28
N GLU A 230 -0.74 -21.48 6.64
CA GLU A 230 0.28 -22.35 7.21
C GLU A 230 1.46 -21.55 7.75
N PHE A 231 2.05 -21.99 8.86
CA PHE A 231 3.26 -21.39 9.47
C PHE A 231 4.49 -21.40 8.56
N ALA A 232 4.45 -22.12 7.45
CA ALA A 232 5.52 -22.25 6.46
C ALA A 232 5.29 -21.38 5.22
N ASP A 233 4.81 -20.13 5.37
CA ASP A 233 4.79 -19.22 4.23
C ASP A 233 6.24 -19.04 3.73
N PRO A 234 6.56 -19.47 2.51
CA PRO A 234 7.92 -19.34 1.95
C PRO A 234 8.34 -17.86 1.82
N LEU A 235 7.41 -16.92 1.98
CA LEU A 235 7.66 -15.50 1.98
C LEU A 235 7.58 -14.94 3.41
N PHE A 236 8.58 -15.27 4.23
CA PHE A 236 8.79 -14.66 5.56
C PHE A 236 8.54 -13.14 5.60
N GLN A 237 8.75 -12.45 4.48
CA GLN A 237 8.49 -11.02 4.34
C GLN A 237 7.04 -10.63 4.59
N ARG A 238 6.07 -11.50 4.28
CA ARG A 238 4.64 -11.25 4.52
C ARG A 238 4.31 -11.28 6.01
N ALA A 239 4.83 -12.28 6.72
CA ALA A 239 4.65 -12.37 8.17
C ALA A 239 5.35 -11.20 8.89
N LEU A 240 6.53 -10.76 8.40
CA LEU A 240 7.21 -9.60 8.96
C LEU A 240 6.42 -8.31 8.75
N LEU A 241 5.77 -8.17 7.60
CA LEU A 241 4.90 -7.01 7.34
C LEU A 241 3.68 -7.03 8.26
N ASP A 242 3.05 -8.18 8.49
CA ASP A 242 1.93 -8.33 9.42
C ASP A 242 2.33 -7.88 10.85
N VAL A 243 3.46 -8.36 11.35
CA VAL A 243 4.00 -7.91 12.65
C VAL A 243 4.26 -6.40 12.65
N HIS A 244 4.74 -5.85 11.54
CA HIS A 244 4.96 -4.41 11.41
C HIS A 244 3.65 -3.62 11.46
N MET A 245 2.61 -4.05 10.77
CA MET A 245 1.29 -3.42 10.82
C MET A 245 0.72 -3.42 12.25
N MET A 246 0.85 -4.52 12.97
CA MET A 246 0.45 -4.60 14.39
C MET A 246 1.23 -3.60 15.26
N VAL A 247 2.54 -3.47 15.04
CA VAL A 247 3.41 -2.61 15.87
C VAL A 247 3.22 -1.13 15.58
N ALA A 248 3.11 -0.74 14.31
CA ALA A 248 3.07 0.64 13.86
C ALA A 248 1.65 1.23 13.81
N LEU A 249 0.68 0.48 13.27
CA LEU A 249 -0.63 1.01 12.87
C LEU A 249 -1.82 0.37 13.59
N ASN A 250 -1.62 -0.70 14.35
CA ASN A 250 -2.70 -1.56 14.86
C ASN A 250 -3.54 -2.19 13.73
N GLY A 251 -2.93 -2.32 12.56
CA GLY A 251 -3.49 -3.00 11.40
C GLY A 251 -3.09 -4.47 11.33
N ALA A 252 -3.46 -5.13 10.25
CA ALA A 252 -3.16 -6.53 10.04
C ALA A 252 -3.12 -6.89 8.56
N GLU A 253 -2.19 -7.76 8.19
CA GLU A 253 -2.27 -8.50 6.95
C GLU A 253 -3.22 -9.70 7.14
N ARG A 254 -3.99 -10.05 6.13
CA ARG A 254 -5.09 -11.02 6.28
C ARG A 254 -4.90 -12.25 5.41
N THR A 255 -5.37 -13.39 5.91
CA THR A 255 -5.46 -14.64 5.14
C THR A 255 -6.62 -14.58 4.15
N VAL A 256 -6.65 -15.51 3.18
CA VAL A 256 -7.77 -15.65 2.25
C VAL A 256 -9.09 -15.97 2.99
N ALA A 257 -9.02 -16.73 4.09
CA ALA A 257 -10.20 -17.06 4.89
C ALA A 257 -10.77 -15.81 5.58
N GLN A 258 -9.91 -14.99 6.16
CA GLN A 258 -10.30 -13.71 6.78
C GLN A 258 -10.90 -12.75 5.75
N TRP A 259 -10.30 -12.64 4.54
CA TRP A 259 -10.87 -11.84 3.46
C TRP A 259 -12.27 -12.32 3.05
N LYS A 260 -12.49 -13.64 2.94
CA LYS A 260 -13.83 -14.20 2.62
C LYS A 260 -14.86 -13.82 3.67
N GLN A 261 -14.51 -13.96 4.94
CA GLN A 261 -15.40 -13.60 6.06
C GLN A 261 -15.75 -12.11 6.01
N MET A 262 -14.75 -11.25 6.01
CA MET A 262 -14.91 -9.79 6.03
C MET A 262 -15.72 -9.26 4.83
N LEU A 263 -15.46 -9.79 3.64
CA LEU A 263 -16.21 -9.45 2.43
C LEU A 263 -17.69 -9.87 2.56
N GLY A 264 -17.96 -11.05 3.13
CA GLY A 264 -19.34 -11.51 3.39
C GLY A 264 -20.09 -10.60 4.35
N GLU A 265 -19.45 -10.16 5.43
CA GLU A 265 -20.02 -9.23 6.41
C GLU A 265 -20.30 -7.85 5.80
N ALA A 266 -19.48 -7.42 4.84
CA ALA A 266 -19.64 -6.14 4.13
C ALA A 266 -20.59 -6.19 2.91
N GLY A 267 -21.27 -7.33 2.65
CA GLY A 267 -22.20 -7.49 1.54
C GLY A 267 -21.55 -7.75 0.18
N PHE A 268 -20.38 -8.40 0.19
CA PHE A 268 -19.71 -8.88 -1.01
C PHE A 268 -19.60 -10.41 -1.02
N THR A 269 -19.58 -10.97 -2.21
CA THR A 269 -19.20 -12.36 -2.45
C THR A 269 -17.75 -12.41 -2.92
N PHE A 270 -16.89 -13.14 -2.21
CA PHE A 270 -15.53 -13.43 -2.64
C PHE A 270 -15.56 -14.19 -3.97
N ALA A 271 -14.90 -13.68 -4.99
CA ALA A 271 -14.82 -14.33 -6.30
C ALA A 271 -13.55 -15.18 -6.44
N ARG A 272 -12.38 -14.61 -6.18
CA ARG A 272 -11.09 -15.29 -6.29
C ARG A 272 -9.94 -14.52 -5.64
N HIS A 273 -8.87 -15.24 -5.32
CA HIS A 273 -7.57 -14.73 -4.95
C HIS A 273 -6.60 -14.91 -6.13
N ILE A 274 -5.89 -13.86 -6.50
CA ILE A 274 -4.99 -13.82 -7.65
C ILE A 274 -3.60 -13.46 -7.14
N PRO A 275 -2.66 -14.42 -7.03
CA PRO A 275 -1.26 -14.12 -6.75
C PRO A 275 -0.67 -13.27 -7.87
N THR A 276 0.21 -12.35 -7.51
CA THR A 276 1.01 -11.59 -8.49
C THR A 276 2.49 -11.97 -8.40
N ARG A 277 3.30 -11.51 -9.34
CA ARG A 277 4.77 -11.68 -9.30
C ARG A 277 5.45 -10.78 -8.26
N SER A 278 4.70 -10.24 -7.30
CA SER A 278 5.20 -9.45 -6.17
C SER A 278 4.78 -10.08 -4.84
N VAL A 279 5.08 -9.41 -3.73
CA VAL A 279 4.59 -9.78 -2.40
C VAL A 279 3.09 -9.56 -2.24
N PHE A 280 2.49 -8.70 -3.09
CA PHE A 280 1.07 -8.38 -3.09
C PHE A 280 0.28 -9.37 -3.93
N SER A 281 -0.99 -9.52 -3.59
CA SER A 281 -1.98 -10.28 -4.33
C SER A 281 -3.25 -9.45 -4.54
N ILE A 282 -4.14 -9.95 -5.37
CA ILE A 282 -5.43 -9.30 -5.64
C ILE A 282 -6.55 -10.21 -5.13
N VAL A 283 -7.36 -9.70 -4.22
CA VAL A 283 -8.62 -10.30 -3.81
C VAL A 283 -9.74 -9.65 -4.61
N GLU A 284 -10.42 -10.45 -5.43
CA GLU A 284 -11.56 -10.01 -6.25
C GLU A 284 -12.87 -10.40 -5.60
N ALA A 285 -13.79 -9.43 -5.51
CA ALA A 285 -15.13 -9.63 -4.97
C ALA A 285 -16.20 -8.96 -5.83
N LEU A 286 -17.41 -9.48 -5.73
CA LEU A 286 -18.60 -8.99 -6.42
C LEU A 286 -19.65 -8.55 -5.40
N PRO A 287 -20.48 -7.55 -5.68
CA PRO A 287 -21.66 -7.27 -4.87
C PRO A 287 -22.50 -8.53 -4.67
N ALA A 288 -22.88 -8.83 -3.40
CA ALA A 288 -23.76 -9.95 -3.07
C ALA A 288 -25.20 -9.61 -3.44
#